data_9f98feb82f2e902645f3ba85e5e433b2
#
_entry.id   9f98feb82f2e902645f3ba85e5e433b2
#
_cell.length_a   1.000
_cell.length_b   1.000
_cell.length_c   1.000
_cell.angle_alpha   90.00
_cell.angle_beta   90.00
_cell.angle_gamma   90.00
#
_symmetry.space_group_name_H-M   'P 1'
#
loop_
_entity.id
_entity.type
_entity.pdbx_description
1 polymer ?
#
loop_
_entity_poly.entity_id
_entity_poly.type
_entity_poly.pdbx_seq_one_letter_code
_entity_poly.pdbx_strand_id
1 'polypeptide(L)'
;MKILIVDDDRAICDYMQTLLERSGYQVKAMSDPTGVSAELKKNDYHLVILDLMMPKRDGIEVLQEIRKQDKDIAVVIFTGYPNLDTAVASMKLDAVDYIKKPFNVDEFDAVIERVMRKKGLSVTPEEELHKVIGETTRTYRKDKSLTLRQMARRTGLSVSLLSQIERAETSASISSLYKISVGLGVKVRDLFGNY
;
A
#
# COMPACT_ATOMS: atom_id res chain seq x y z
N MET A 1 -2.77 5.68 -1.60
CA MET A 1 -2.54 4.85 -2.78
C MET A 1 -3.80 4.84 -3.64
N LYS A 2 -3.66 4.86 -5.00
CA LYS A 2 -4.80 4.90 -5.95
C LYS A 2 -5.03 3.52 -6.58
N ILE A 3 -6.28 3.07 -6.57
CA ILE A 3 -6.74 1.81 -7.16
C ILE A 3 -7.82 2.13 -8.22
N LEU A 4 -7.71 1.49 -9.38
CA LEU A 4 -8.75 1.52 -10.41
C LEU A 4 -9.47 0.17 -10.43
N ILE A 5 -10.81 0.19 -10.36
CA ILE A 5 -11.66 -0.98 -10.56
C ILE A 5 -12.29 -0.87 -11.94
N VAL A 6 -12.24 -1.95 -12.71
CA VAL A 6 -12.84 -2.03 -14.04
C VAL A 6 -13.71 -3.28 -14.10
N ASP A 7 -15.03 -3.11 -14.05
CA ASP A 7 -16.03 -4.19 -13.98
C ASP A 7 -17.36 -3.63 -14.49
N ASP A 8 -18.04 -4.31 -15.41
CA ASP A 8 -19.31 -3.82 -15.96
C ASP A 8 -20.48 -3.91 -14.96
N ASP A 9 -20.35 -4.71 -13.92
CA ASP A 9 -21.32 -4.77 -12.81
C ASP A 9 -21.08 -3.63 -11.81
N ARG A 10 -21.96 -2.63 -11.86
CA ARG A 10 -21.92 -1.47 -10.96
C ARG A 10 -22.06 -1.84 -9.50
N ALA A 11 -22.85 -2.86 -9.17
CA ALA A 11 -23.03 -3.25 -7.77
C ALA A 11 -21.73 -3.85 -7.20
N ILE A 12 -21.00 -4.61 -8.01
CA ILE A 12 -19.66 -5.11 -7.66
C ILE A 12 -18.70 -3.96 -7.52
N CYS A 13 -18.71 -3.01 -8.46
CA CYS A 13 -17.87 -1.80 -8.39
C CYS A 13 -18.07 -1.04 -7.08
N ASP A 14 -19.33 -0.72 -6.73
CA ASP A 14 -19.68 0.04 -5.53
C ASP A 14 -19.29 -0.71 -4.25
N TYR A 15 -19.50 -2.02 -4.23
CA TYR A 15 -19.11 -2.87 -3.11
C TYR A 15 -17.60 -2.90 -2.89
N MET A 16 -16.82 -3.19 -3.93
CA MET A 16 -15.34 -3.21 -3.84
C MET A 16 -14.78 -1.83 -3.51
N GLN A 17 -15.35 -0.77 -4.09
CA GLN A 17 -14.95 0.60 -3.79
C GLN A 17 -15.14 0.89 -2.30
N THR A 18 -16.32 0.58 -1.74
CA THR A 18 -16.62 0.78 -0.32
C THR A 18 -15.64 0.00 0.58
N LEU A 19 -15.31 -1.24 0.22
CA LEU A 19 -14.38 -2.09 0.95
C LEU A 19 -12.98 -1.48 0.99
N LEU A 20 -12.45 -1.12 -0.17
CA LEU A 20 -11.09 -0.59 -0.31
C LEU A 20 -10.95 0.82 0.29
N GLU A 21 -11.98 1.68 0.18
CA GLU A 21 -11.98 3.00 0.79
C GLU A 21 -11.98 2.93 2.32
N ARG A 22 -12.65 1.93 2.93
CA ARG A 22 -12.56 1.66 4.38
C ARG A 22 -11.15 1.29 4.82
N SER A 23 -10.38 0.64 3.97
CA SER A 23 -8.97 0.31 4.19
C SER A 23 -8.02 1.48 3.88
N GLY A 24 -8.55 2.69 3.59
CA GLY A 24 -7.78 3.92 3.40
C GLY A 24 -7.22 4.11 1.98
N TYR A 25 -7.66 3.32 1.00
CA TYR A 25 -7.26 3.49 -0.39
C TYR A 25 -8.09 4.57 -1.10
N GLN A 26 -7.50 5.25 -2.06
CA GLN A 26 -8.24 6.09 -3.02
C GLN A 26 -8.69 5.23 -4.18
N VAL A 27 -9.99 5.11 -4.39
CA VAL A 27 -10.55 4.18 -5.36
C VAL A 27 -11.35 4.93 -6.42
N LYS A 28 -11.19 4.51 -7.67
CA LYS A 28 -12.08 4.87 -8.76
C LYS A 28 -12.62 3.60 -9.41
N ALA A 29 -13.93 3.53 -9.58
CA ALA A 29 -14.57 2.46 -10.31
C ALA A 29 -15.01 2.94 -11.70
N MET A 30 -14.87 2.07 -12.69
CA MET A 30 -15.28 2.28 -14.08
C MET A 30 -16.06 1.07 -14.57
N SER A 31 -17.30 1.28 -15.00
CA SER A 31 -18.14 0.24 -15.61
C SER A 31 -18.02 0.19 -17.14
N ASP A 32 -17.26 1.07 -17.75
CA ASP A 32 -16.98 1.07 -19.19
C ASP A 32 -15.49 0.88 -19.46
N PRO A 33 -15.07 -0.28 -19.97
CA PRO A 33 -13.67 -0.59 -20.23
C PRO A 33 -13.04 0.25 -21.34
N THR A 34 -13.84 0.89 -22.20
CA THR A 34 -13.32 1.69 -23.33
C THR A 34 -12.58 2.93 -22.89
N GLY A 35 -12.88 3.45 -21.69
CA GLY A 35 -12.26 4.63 -21.12
C GLY A 35 -10.96 4.36 -20.35
N VAL A 36 -10.58 3.11 -20.10
CA VAL A 36 -9.47 2.74 -19.21
C VAL A 36 -8.13 3.34 -19.67
N SER A 37 -7.82 3.23 -20.96
CA SER A 37 -6.58 3.77 -21.53
C SER A 37 -6.46 5.29 -21.35
N ALA A 38 -7.57 6.03 -21.53
CA ALA A 38 -7.60 7.48 -21.34
C ALA A 38 -7.48 7.86 -19.86
N GLU A 39 -8.06 7.05 -18.99
CA GLU A 39 -8.02 7.25 -17.54
C GLU A 39 -6.60 7.06 -16.98
N LEU A 40 -5.91 6.00 -17.39
CA LEU A 40 -4.54 5.71 -16.99
C LEU A 40 -3.53 6.76 -17.47
N LYS A 41 -3.82 7.45 -18.60
CA LYS A 41 -2.98 8.56 -19.07
C LYS A 41 -3.13 9.84 -18.23
N LYS A 42 -4.26 10.00 -17.55
CA LYS A 42 -4.59 11.21 -16.77
C LYS A 42 -4.23 11.08 -15.30
N ASN A 43 -4.15 9.86 -14.81
CA ASN A 43 -3.98 9.59 -13.39
C ASN A 43 -3.03 8.42 -13.18
N ASP A 44 -2.16 8.55 -12.17
CA ASP A 44 -1.27 7.49 -11.74
C ASP A 44 -2.02 6.54 -10.80
N TYR A 45 -2.20 5.30 -11.24
CA TYR A 45 -2.76 4.21 -10.45
C TYR A 45 -1.65 3.22 -10.07
N HIS A 46 -1.76 2.64 -8.90
CA HIS A 46 -0.81 1.66 -8.38
C HIS A 46 -1.30 0.23 -8.60
N LEU A 47 -2.63 0.06 -8.63
CA LEU A 47 -3.31 -1.21 -8.83
C LEU A 47 -4.52 -1.02 -9.73
N VAL A 48 -4.73 -1.97 -10.65
CA VAL A 48 -5.97 -2.14 -11.40
C VAL A 48 -6.58 -3.49 -11.01
N ILE A 49 -7.84 -3.50 -10.63
CA ILE A 49 -8.66 -4.69 -10.46
C ILE A 49 -9.53 -4.79 -11.71
N LEU A 50 -9.35 -5.85 -12.49
CA LEU A 50 -9.91 -5.95 -13.85
C LEU A 50 -10.77 -7.19 -14.01
N ASP A 51 -12.04 -7.04 -14.38
CA ASP A 51 -12.83 -8.15 -14.88
C ASP A 51 -12.41 -8.49 -16.32
N LEU A 52 -12.45 -9.77 -16.63
CA LEU A 52 -12.17 -10.28 -17.98
C LEU A 52 -13.43 -10.35 -18.85
N MET A 53 -14.59 -10.56 -18.25
CA MET A 53 -15.82 -10.85 -18.96
C MET A 53 -16.74 -9.63 -18.99
N MET A 54 -16.41 -8.67 -19.84
CA MET A 54 -17.20 -7.44 -20.00
C MET A 54 -17.86 -7.37 -21.40
N PRO A 55 -19.13 -6.91 -21.51
CA PRO A 55 -19.89 -6.96 -22.78
C PRO A 55 -19.29 -6.16 -23.93
N LYS A 56 -18.60 -5.06 -23.62
CA LYS A 56 -18.11 -4.11 -24.64
C LYS A 56 -16.72 -4.44 -25.14
N ARG A 57 -15.93 -5.13 -24.31
CA ARG A 57 -14.52 -5.35 -24.58
C ARG A 57 -13.96 -6.50 -23.74
N ASP A 58 -13.15 -7.35 -24.37
CA ASP A 58 -12.43 -8.42 -23.68
C ASP A 58 -11.42 -7.82 -22.68
N GLY A 59 -11.47 -8.27 -21.42
CA GLY A 59 -10.56 -7.81 -20.39
C GLY A 59 -9.09 -8.16 -20.67
N ILE A 60 -8.80 -9.23 -21.43
CA ILE A 60 -7.43 -9.54 -21.89
C ILE A 60 -6.91 -8.44 -22.82
N GLU A 61 -7.74 -7.91 -23.72
CA GLU A 61 -7.36 -6.77 -24.57
C GLU A 61 -7.09 -5.51 -23.73
N VAL A 62 -7.94 -5.27 -22.72
CA VAL A 62 -7.73 -4.15 -21.77
C VAL A 62 -6.41 -4.32 -21.02
N LEU A 63 -6.10 -5.53 -20.54
CA LEU A 63 -4.83 -5.84 -19.90
C LEU A 63 -3.63 -5.60 -20.81
N GLN A 64 -3.72 -6.00 -22.09
CA GLN A 64 -2.67 -5.74 -23.09
C GLN A 64 -2.43 -4.23 -23.27
N GLU A 65 -3.50 -3.43 -23.29
CA GLU A 65 -3.35 -1.97 -23.38
C GLU A 65 -2.75 -1.34 -22.13
N ILE A 66 -3.14 -1.82 -20.95
CA ILE A 66 -2.51 -1.41 -19.68
C ILE A 66 -1.01 -1.66 -19.77
N ARG A 67 -0.59 -2.87 -20.19
CA ARG A 67 0.82 -3.24 -20.30
C ARG A 67 1.61 -2.48 -21.37
N LYS A 68 0.95 -2.00 -22.41
CA LYS A 68 1.59 -1.10 -23.42
C LYS A 68 1.85 0.29 -22.84
N GLN A 69 1.02 0.74 -21.91
CA GLN A 69 1.15 2.07 -21.30
C GLN A 69 2.05 2.06 -20.06
N ASP A 70 1.85 1.08 -19.20
CA ASP A 70 2.57 0.92 -17.95
C ASP A 70 2.80 -0.56 -17.65
N LYS A 71 4.07 -0.96 -17.63
CA LYS A 71 4.49 -2.33 -17.32
C LYS A 71 4.58 -2.58 -15.82
N ASP A 72 4.66 -1.51 -15.02
CA ASP A 72 4.88 -1.63 -13.57
C ASP A 72 3.60 -1.62 -12.75
N ILE A 73 2.51 -1.06 -13.27
CA ILE A 73 1.22 -1.06 -12.58
C ILE A 73 0.80 -2.49 -12.20
N ALA A 74 0.41 -2.69 -10.95
CA ALA A 74 -0.12 -3.99 -10.54
C ALA A 74 -1.48 -4.23 -11.21
N VAL A 75 -1.73 -5.44 -11.72
CA VAL A 75 -3.05 -5.83 -12.23
C VAL A 75 -3.47 -7.13 -11.57
N VAL A 76 -4.63 -7.11 -10.92
CA VAL A 76 -5.32 -8.28 -10.36
C VAL A 76 -6.54 -8.57 -11.23
N ILE A 77 -6.64 -9.81 -11.70
CA ILE A 77 -7.79 -10.27 -12.43
C ILE A 77 -8.89 -10.66 -11.46
N PHE A 78 -10.11 -10.25 -11.74
CA PHE A 78 -11.28 -10.48 -10.89
C PHE A 78 -12.48 -10.92 -11.75
N THR A 79 -12.73 -12.22 -11.87
CA THR A 79 -13.73 -12.73 -12.84
C THR A 79 -14.62 -13.84 -12.30
N GLY A 80 -15.86 -13.86 -12.77
CA GLY A 80 -16.84 -14.92 -12.47
C GLY A 80 -16.65 -16.21 -13.27
N TYR A 81 -15.86 -16.17 -14.34
CA TYR A 81 -15.68 -17.30 -15.28
C TYR A 81 -14.19 -17.68 -15.41
N PRO A 82 -13.59 -18.20 -14.33
CA PRO A 82 -12.20 -18.61 -14.39
C PRO A 82 -12.04 -19.81 -15.31
N ASN A 83 -11.14 -19.72 -16.27
CA ASN A 83 -10.69 -20.84 -17.08
C ASN A 83 -9.17 -20.82 -17.23
N LEU A 84 -8.62 -21.97 -17.62
CA LEU A 84 -7.17 -22.13 -17.71
C LEU A 84 -6.56 -21.20 -18.76
N ASP A 85 -7.22 -21.00 -19.88
CA ASP A 85 -6.69 -20.20 -21.00
C ASP A 85 -6.59 -18.73 -20.61
N THR A 86 -7.63 -18.17 -19.96
CA THR A 86 -7.62 -16.77 -19.48
C THR A 86 -6.63 -16.58 -18.34
N ALA A 87 -6.49 -17.55 -17.44
CA ALA A 87 -5.50 -17.50 -16.37
C ALA A 87 -4.08 -17.50 -16.93
N VAL A 88 -3.77 -18.40 -17.87
CA VAL A 88 -2.45 -18.46 -18.55
C VAL A 88 -2.19 -17.18 -19.36
N ALA A 89 -3.19 -16.68 -20.09
CA ALA A 89 -3.07 -15.43 -20.85
C ALA A 89 -2.78 -14.23 -19.95
N SER A 90 -3.49 -14.11 -18.83
CA SER A 90 -3.29 -13.04 -17.85
C SER A 90 -1.90 -13.10 -17.21
N MET A 91 -1.42 -14.30 -16.85
CA MET A 91 -0.08 -14.49 -16.31
C MET A 91 1.02 -14.15 -17.30
N LYS A 92 0.86 -14.47 -18.59
CA LYS A 92 1.79 -14.07 -19.66
C LYS A 92 1.84 -12.56 -19.86
N LEU A 93 0.81 -11.84 -19.44
CA LEU A 93 0.71 -10.39 -19.44
C LEU A 93 1.05 -9.78 -18.07
N ASP A 94 1.78 -10.51 -17.22
CA ASP A 94 2.22 -10.07 -15.91
C ASP A 94 1.08 -9.62 -14.97
N ALA A 95 -0.11 -10.25 -15.03
CA ALA A 95 -1.08 -10.13 -13.97
C ALA A 95 -0.48 -10.68 -12.68
N VAL A 96 -0.60 -9.91 -11.60
CA VAL A 96 0.07 -10.23 -10.32
C VAL A 96 -0.68 -11.33 -9.59
N ASP A 97 -2.00 -11.35 -9.72
CA ASP A 97 -2.88 -12.31 -9.06
C ASP A 97 -4.23 -12.46 -9.78
N TYR A 98 -5.01 -13.44 -9.32
CA TYR A 98 -6.29 -13.81 -9.94
C TYR A 98 -7.30 -14.17 -8.84
N ILE A 99 -8.45 -13.50 -8.81
CA ILE A 99 -9.53 -13.72 -7.85
C ILE A 99 -10.78 -14.18 -8.59
N LYS A 100 -11.40 -15.26 -8.10
CA LYS A 100 -12.66 -15.77 -8.63
C LYS A 100 -13.85 -15.09 -7.95
N LYS A 101 -14.86 -14.67 -8.72
CA LYS A 101 -16.20 -14.29 -8.21
C LYS A 101 -17.04 -15.57 -8.01
N PRO A 102 -17.88 -15.68 -6.95
CA PRO A 102 -17.92 -14.82 -5.78
C PRO A 102 -16.72 -15.04 -4.87
N PHE A 103 -16.32 -14.03 -4.13
CA PHE A 103 -15.20 -14.02 -3.19
C PHE A 103 -15.69 -13.73 -1.77
N ASN A 104 -14.89 -14.10 -0.78
CA ASN A 104 -15.07 -13.61 0.58
C ASN A 104 -14.13 -12.42 0.84
N VAL A 105 -14.50 -11.58 1.84
CA VAL A 105 -13.75 -10.36 2.15
C VAL A 105 -12.32 -10.67 2.59
N ASP A 106 -12.14 -11.69 3.43
CA ASP A 106 -10.81 -12.05 3.95
C ASP A 106 -9.87 -12.52 2.83
N GLU A 107 -10.38 -13.28 1.86
CA GLU A 107 -9.61 -13.71 0.67
C GLU A 107 -9.23 -12.52 -0.20
N PHE A 108 -10.17 -11.60 -0.42
CA PHE A 108 -9.93 -10.38 -1.20
C PHE A 108 -8.86 -9.51 -0.53
N ASP A 109 -9.00 -9.22 0.75
CA ASP A 109 -8.04 -8.44 1.51
C ASP A 109 -6.65 -9.07 1.52
N ALA A 110 -6.56 -10.39 1.71
CA ALA A 110 -5.30 -11.13 1.67
C ALA A 110 -4.60 -11.03 0.30
N VAL A 111 -5.38 -11.06 -0.80
CA VAL A 111 -4.82 -10.88 -2.16
C VAL A 111 -4.32 -9.44 -2.33
N ILE A 112 -5.12 -8.45 -1.97
CA ILE A 112 -4.74 -7.03 -2.07
C ILE A 112 -3.46 -6.77 -1.27
N GLU A 113 -3.39 -7.20 -0.02
CA GLU A 113 -2.18 -7.06 0.82
C GLU A 113 -0.95 -7.75 0.20
N ARG A 114 -1.11 -8.97 -0.33
CA ARG A 114 -0.04 -9.70 -0.99
C ARG A 114 0.48 -8.96 -2.22
N VAL A 115 -0.41 -8.44 -3.05
CA VAL A 115 -0.07 -7.66 -4.24
C VAL A 115 0.65 -6.38 -3.86
N MET A 116 0.15 -5.68 -2.83
CA MET A 116 0.76 -4.47 -2.31
C MET A 116 2.17 -4.72 -1.80
N ARG A 117 2.37 -5.78 -1.03
CA ARG A 117 3.68 -6.20 -0.51
C ARG A 117 4.64 -6.54 -1.64
N LYS A 118 4.18 -7.32 -2.64
CA LYS A 118 5.00 -7.73 -3.79
C LYS A 118 5.47 -6.56 -4.64
N LYS A 119 4.67 -5.49 -4.71
CA LYS A 119 4.98 -4.26 -5.44
C LYS A 119 5.64 -3.18 -4.56
N GLY A 120 5.90 -3.45 -3.28
CA GLY A 120 6.44 -2.47 -2.35
C GLY A 120 5.47 -1.31 -2.05
N LEU A 121 4.18 -1.54 -2.24
CA LEU A 121 3.11 -0.54 -2.11
C LEU A 121 2.28 -0.71 -0.82
N SER A 122 2.54 -1.74 -0.01
CA SER A 122 1.88 -1.85 1.30
C SER A 122 2.14 -0.58 2.10
N VAL A 123 1.18 -0.18 2.94
CA VAL A 123 1.41 0.78 4.05
C VAL A 123 2.73 0.40 4.63
N THR A 124 3.71 1.25 4.39
CA THR A 124 5.05 0.79 4.19
C THR A 124 5.53 0.14 5.48
N PRO A 125 6.24 -1.00 5.42
CA PRO A 125 7.07 -1.44 6.54
C PRO A 125 7.84 -0.26 7.15
N GLU A 126 8.07 0.76 6.36
CA GLU A 126 8.68 2.03 6.72
C GLU A 126 7.80 2.90 7.64
N GLU A 127 6.51 3.07 7.37
CA GLU A 127 5.61 3.82 8.28
C GLU A 127 5.38 3.07 9.58
N GLU A 128 5.24 1.74 9.50
CA GLU A 128 5.15 0.90 10.69
C GLU A 128 6.45 0.94 11.49
N LEU A 129 7.60 0.88 10.81
CA LEU A 129 8.91 1.03 11.42
C LEU A 129 9.07 2.41 12.08
N HIS A 130 8.66 3.49 11.42
CA HIS A 130 8.70 4.84 12.00
C HIS A 130 7.82 4.93 13.25
N LYS A 131 6.64 4.30 13.24
CA LYS A 131 5.74 4.24 14.38
C LYS A 131 6.39 3.48 15.54
N VAL A 132 6.95 2.31 15.29
CA VAL A 132 7.66 1.50 16.29
C VAL A 132 8.85 2.29 16.87
N ILE A 133 9.68 2.89 16.04
CA ILE A 133 10.82 3.71 16.50
C ILE A 133 10.35 4.89 17.34
N GLY A 134 9.30 5.60 16.91
CA GLY A 134 8.74 6.75 17.62
C GLY A 134 8.20 6.37 18.99
N GLU A 135 7.37 5.34 19.06
CA GLU A 135 6.78 4.82 20.30
C GLU A 135 7.86 4.30 21.27
N THR A 136 8.82 3.54 20.76
CA THR A 136 9.93 3.00 21.55
C THR A 136 10.82 4.12 22.10
N THR A 137 11.16 5.10 21.27
CA THR A 137 11.92 6.29 21.69
C THR A 137 11.19 7.03 22.81
N ARG A 138 9.88 7.25 22.65
CA ARG A 138 9.03 7.92 23.64
C ARG A 138 8.96 7.14 24.94
N THR A 139 8.86 5.82 24.87
CA THR A 139 8.82 4.93 26.04
C THR A 139 10.12 5.02 26.81
N TYR A 140 11.28 4.79 26.19
CA TYR A 140 12.58 4.92 26.86
C TYR A 140 12.82 6.31 27.45
N ARG A 141 12.39 7.36 26.75
CA ARG A 141 12.50 8.72 27.28
C ARG A 141 11.67 8.90 28.57
N LYS A 142 10.42 8.41 28.56
CA LYS A 142 9.52 8.50 29.73
C LYS A 142 10.02 7.67 30.91
N ASP A 143 10.51 6.44 30.66
CA ASP A 143 11.06 5.55 31.67
C ASP A 143 12.25 6.18 32.39
N LYS A 144 13.00 7.02 31.67
CA LYS A 144 14.10 7.82 32.24
C LYS A 144 13.65 9.18 32.78
N SER A 145 12.33 9.41 32.85
CA SER A 145 11.74 10.68 33.35
C SER A 145 12.26 11.93 32.61
N LEU A 146 12.64 11.80 31.33
CA LEU A 146 13.19 12.90 30.54
C LEU A 146 12.09 13.68 29.82
N THR A 147 12.14 15.00 29.90
CA THR A 147 11.37 15.89 29.04
C THR A 147 11.99 15.93 27.62
N LEU A 148 11.22 16.33 26.62
CA LEU A 148 11.75 16.54 25.26
C LEU A 148 12.89 17.59 25.25
N ARG A 149 12.83 18.64 26.10
CA ARG A 149 13.90 19.63 26.22
C ARG A 149 15.20 19.03 26.77
N GLN A 150 15.10 18.15 27.77
CA GLN A 150 16.26 17.45 28.31
C GLN A 150 16.86 16.48 27.34
N MET A 151 16.00 15.77 26.59
CA MET A 151 16.42 14.87 25.52
C MET A 151 17.12 15.65 24.39
N ALA A 152 16.60 16.80 23.98
CA ALA A 152 17.21 17.68 22.99
C ALA A 152 18.64 18.10 23.38
N ARG A 153 18.84 18.46 24.66
CA ARG A 153 20.19 18.81 25.19
C ARG A 153 21.16 17.63 25.15
N ARG A 154 20.68 16.40 25.42
CA ARG A 154 21.53 15.19 25.42
C ARG A 154 21.92 14.75 24.01
N THR A 155 21.02 14.92 23.06
CA THR A 155 21.19 14.42 21.68
C THR A 155 21.74 15.46 20.72
N GLY A 156 21.63 16.75 21.06
CA GLY A 156 21.92 17.85 20.13
C GLY A 156 20.89 17.97 19.01
N LEU A 157 19.72 17.30 19.14
CA LEU A 157 18.60 17.42 18.19
C LEU A 157 17.61 18.51 18.68
N SER A 158 16.85 19.09 17.75
CA SER A 158 15.82 20.06 18.12
C SER A 158 14.64 19.37 18.84
N VAL A 159 13.98 20.11 19.73
CA VAL A 159 12.76 19.63 20.42
C VAL A 159 11.66 19.27 19.42
N SER A 160 11.52 20.08 18.33
CA SER A 160 10.56 19.84 17.28
C SER A 160 10.81 18.51 16.55
N LEU A 161 12.07 18.26 16.16
CA LEU A 161 12.45 17.02 15.45
C LEU A 161 12.20 15.78 16.35
N LEU A 162 12.59 15.83 17.61
CA LEU A 162 12.32 14.74 18.56
C LEU A 162 10.83 14.48 18.73
N SER A 163 10.03 15.55 18.81
CA SER A 163 8.57 15.44 18.92
C SER A 163 7.95 14.82 17.67
N GLN A 164 8.41 15.20 16.48
CA GLN A 164 7.96 14.64 15.20
C GLN A 164 8.34 13.16 15.06
N ILE A 165 9.56 12.78 15.45
CA ILE A 165 10.00 11.38 15.46
C ILE A 165 9.13 10.55 16.41
N GLU A 166 8.88 11.03 17.65
CA GLU A 166 8.05 10.31 18.63
C GLU A 166 6.59 10.16 18.21
N ARG A 167 6.08 11.00 17.28
CA ARG A 167 4.74 10.88 16.69
C ARG A 167 4.72 10.21 15.33
N ALA A 168 5.87 9.71 14.86
CA ALA A 168 6.03 9.14 13.53
C ALA A 168 5.64 10.09 12.38
N GLU A 169 5.73 11.41 12.60
CA GLU A 169 5.45 12.43 11.58
C GLU A 169 6.63 12.67 10.63
N THR A 170 7.81 12.18 11.00
CA THR A 170 9.02 12.24 10.17
C THR A 170 9.93 11.04 10.46
N SER A 171 10.66 10.61 9.44
CA SER A 171 11.68 9.58 9.59
C SER A 171 12.91 10.10 10.33
N ALA A 172 13.48 9.26 11.19
CA ALA A 172 14.75 9.54 11.82
C ALA A 172 15.91 9.08 10.93
N SER A 173 16.84 9.97 10.58
CA SER A 173 18.08 9.55 9.92
C SER A 173 18.90 8.62 10.82
N ILE A 174 19.77 7.80 10.23
CA ILE A 174 20.69 6.93 10.99
C ILE A 174 21.49 7.74 12.03
N SER A 175 21.94 8.93 11.65
CA SER A 175 22.63 9.85 12.58
C SER A 175 21.75 10.29 13.75
N SER A 176 20.46 10.56 13.49
CA SER A 176 19.48 10.90 14.52
C SER A 176 19.22 9.73 15.46
N LEU A 177 19.03 8.50 14.89
CA LEU A 177 18.86 7.28 15.69
C LEU A 177 20.06 7.02 16.60
N TYR A 178 21.26 7.18 16.08
CA TYR A 178 22.49 7.05 16.88
C TYR A 178 22.52 8.06 18.04
N LYS A 179 22.26 9.35 17.78
CA LYS A 179 22.21 10.39 18.82
C LYS A 179 21.13 10.11 19.87
N ILE A 180 19.96 9.65 19.44
CA ILE A 180 18.84 9.27 20.32
C ILE A 180 19.28 8.10 21.22
N SER A 181 19.84 7.05 20.65
CA SER A 181 20.28 5.87 21.41
C SER A 181 21.34 6.22 22.46
N VAL A 182 22.32 7.05 22.10
CA VAL A 182 23.33 7.56 23.05
C VAL A 182 22.68 8.41 24.13
N GLY A 183 21.81 9.34 23.79
CA GLY A 183 21.12 10.21 24.75
C GLY A 183 20.22 9.44 25.72
N LEU A 184 19.70 8.29 25.27
CA LEU A 184 18.90 7.36 26.08
C LEU A 184 19.75 6.29 26.79
N GLY A 185 21.02 6.10 26.40
CA GLY A 185 21.87 5.03 26.95
C GLY A 185 21.35 3.63 26.59
N VAL A 186 20.86 3.44 25.37
CA VAL A 186 20.41 2.19 24.80
C VAL A 186 21.16 1.89 23.50
N LYS A 187 21.08 0.67 22.97
CA LYS A 187 21.66 0.36 21.65
C LYS A 187 20.73 0.85 20.56
N VAL A 188 21.27 1.19 19.38
CA VAL A 188 20.46 1.61 18.23
C VAL A 188 19.38 0.56 17.89
N ARG A 189 19.74 -0.74 17.93
CA ARG A 189 18.81 -1.84 17.68
C ARG A 189 17.59 -1.85 18.62
N ASP A 190 17.76 -1.37 19.86
CA ASP A 190 16.68 -1.39 20.85
C ASP A 190 15.58 -0.38 20.50
N LEU A 191 15.88 0.63 19.65
CA LEU A 191 14.90 1.59 19.15
C LEU A 191 13.93 0.98 18.13
N PHE A 192 14.28 -0.18 17.53
CA PHE A 192 13.45 -0.89 16.57
C PHE A 192 12.40 -1.80 17.25
N GLY A 193 12.39 -1.90 18.56
CA GLY A 193 11.45 -2.73 19.30
C GLY A 193 11.53 -4.21 18.90
N ASN A 194 10.38 -4.79 18.61
CA ASN A 194 10.25 -6.19 18.14
C ASN A 194 10.08 -6.28 16.60
N TYR A 195 10.50 -5.25 15.87
CA TYR A 195 10.43 -5.22 14.42
C TYR A 195 11.46 -6.16 13.78
#